data_ccd4aaf8e587f4933c2419105054b9c5
#
_entry.id   ccd4aaf8e587f4933c2419105054b9c5
#
_cell.length_a   1.000
_cell.length_b   1.000
_cell.length_c   1.000
_cell.angle_alpha   90.00
_cell.angle_beta   90.00
_cell.angle_gamma   90.00
#
_symmetry.space_group_name_H-M   'P 1'
#
loop_
_entity.id
_entity.type
_entity.pdbx_description
1 polymer ?
#
loop_
_entity_poly.entity_id
_entity_poly.type
_entity_poly.pdbx_seq_one_letter_code
_entity_poly.pdbx_strand_id
1 'polypeptide(L)'
;MDNEKLISKIFFEIQKDPSDYRAYEDVFSLCRSIEESDFKLAHDTNTELRSYISRGMKTSAYAKLFDLYRRSLLFDAPYKFDSYLLYIEINRKPEERFYQPRRRILKQVVDNLQKLVDDELDELFISMPPRVGKTTILMFFVTWLIGRNSESSNLYSAYSDTITKAFYNGVLETIQDPVTYLWKDVFPSAKVVQTNSADETLNIDRKKRYPS
;
A
#
# COMPACT_ATOMS: atom_id res chain seq x y z
N MET A 1 -4.66 13.01 28.37
CA MET A 1 -3.37 12.32 28.62
C MET A 1 -2.57 12.51 27.35
N ASP A 2 -1.30 12.79 27.44
CA ASP A 2 -0.45 13.03 26.25
C ASP A 2 -0.25 11.69 25.52
N ASN A 3 -0.80 11.58 24.32
CA ASN A 3 -0.78 10.34 23.52
C ASN A 3 0.65 9.89 23.24
N GLU A 4 1.59 10.82 22.99
CA GLU A 4 2.99 10.50 22.75
C GLU A 4 3.65 9.81 23.96
N LYS A 5 3.35 10.30 25.18
CA LYS A 5 3.87 9.66 26.41
C LYS A 5 3.30 8.27 26.63
N LEU A 6 2.02 8.08 26.30
CA LEU A 6 1.38 6.76 26.40
C LEU A 6 2.01 5.79 25.41
N ILE A 7 2.17 6.19 24.13
CA ILE A 7 2.82 5.42 23.07
C ILE A 7 4.24 5.01 23.50
N SER A 8 5.04 5.97 23.96
CA SER A 8 6.42 5.71 24.40
C SER A 8 6.49 4.71 25.55
N LYS A 9 5.54 4.79 26.50
CA LYS A 9 5.44 3.85 27.61
C LYS A 9 5.14 2.43 27.13
N ILE A 10 4.17 2.26 26.21
CA ILE A 10 3.81 0.93 25.69
C ILE A 10 4.96 0.34 24.85
N PHE A 11 5.63 1.13 24.01
CA PHE A 11 6.81 0.66 23.29
C PHE A 11 7.93 0.20 24.24
N PHE A 12 8.12 0.85 25.37
CA PHE A 12 9.06 0.40 26.38
C PHE A 12 8.67 -0.95 27.00
N GLU A 13 7.38 -1.20 27.21
CA GLU A 13 6.88 -2.51 27.65
C GLU A 13 7.15 -3.61 26.61
N ILE A 14 6.89 -3.32 25.32
CA ILE A 14 7.24 -4.25 24.22
C ILE A 14 8.73 -4.56 24.17
N GLN A 15 9.59 -3.58 24.45
CA GLN A 15 11.05 -3.81 24.49
C GLN A 15 11.48 -4.72 25.64
N LYS A 16 10.80 -4.64 26.79
CA LYS A 16 11.07 -5.49 27.95
C LYS A 16 10.60 -6.93 27.73
N ASP A 17 9.42 -7.10 27.15
CA ASP A 17 8.86 -8.41 26.85
C ASP A 17 8.29 -8.44 25.41
N PRO A 18 9.14 -8.78 24.43
CA PRO A 18 8.71 -8.91 23.03
C PRO A 18 7.70 -10.03 22.78
N SER A 19 7.38 -10.88 23.76
CA SER A 19 6.37 -11.94 23.66
C SER A 19 4.97 -11.49 24.10
N ASP A 20 4.86 -10.35 24.80
CA ASP A 20 3.58 -9.80 25.22
C ASP A 20 2.81 -9.19 24.04
N TYR A 21 2.02 -10.03 23.39
CA TYR A 21 1.16 -9.65 22.27
C TYR A 21 0.19 -8.49 22.62
N ARG A 22 -0.27 -8.38 23.88
CA ARG A 22 -1.24 -7.37 24.29
C ARG A 22 -0.70 -5.95 24.11
N ALA A 23 0.55 -5.73 24.48
CA ALA A 23 1.18 -4.42 24.31
C ALA A 23 1.21 -3.96 22.84
N TYR A 24 1.40 -4.87 21.89
CA TYR A 24 1.34 -4.52 20.46
C TYR A 24 -0.09 -4.17 20.02
N GLU A 25 -1.11 -4.93 20.49
CA GLU A 25 -2.51 -4.61 20.22
C GLU A 25 -2.94 -3.27 20.81
N ASP A 26 -2.44 -2.94 21.99
CA ASP A 26 -2.75 -1.67 22.65
C ASP A 26 -2.21 -0.49 21.83
N VAL A 27 -0.98 -0.58 21.31
CA VAL A 27 -0.45 0.46 20.39
C VAL A 27 -1.29 0.56 19.13
N PHE A 28 -1.65 -0.56 18.49
CA PHE A 28 -2.45 -0.55 17.27
C PHE A 28 -3.86 0.02 17.52
N SER A 29 -4.48 -0.34 18.62
CA SER A 29 -5.79 0.19 19.02
C SER A 29 -5.73 1.69 19.27
N LEU A 30 -4.64 2.17 19.89
CA LEU A 30 -4.41 3.59 20.10
C LEU A 30 -4.24 4.32 18.75
N CYS A 31 -3.45 3.79 17.81
CA CYS A 31 -3.32 4.37 16.47
C CYS A 31 -4.69 4.56 15.81
N ARG A 32 -5.55 3.55 15.87
CA ARG A 32 -6.91 3.64 15.32
C ARG A 32 -7.79 4.66 16.02
N SER A 33 -7.63 4.80 17.32
CA SER A 33 -8.46 5.75 18.11
C SER A 33 -8.09 7.21 17.90
N ILE A 34 -6.83 7.50 17.55
CA ILE A 34 -6.33 8.85 17.34
C ILE A 34 -6.28 9.27 15.87
N GLU A 35 -6.61 8.39 14.92
CA GLU A 35 -6.49 8.63 13.48
C GLU A 35 -7.21 9.90 13.02
N GLU A 36 -8.45 10.11 13.51
CA GLU A 36 -9.25 11.30 13.14
C GLU A 36 -8.72 12.58 13.79
N SER A 37 -8.11 12.50 14.98
CA SER A 37 -7.64 13.66 15.73
C SER A 37 -6.18 14.03 15.44
N ASP A 38 -5.35 13.03 15.16
CA ASP A 38 -3.93 13.20 14.86
C ASP A 38 -3.48 12.11 13.84
N PHE A 39 -3.84 12.34 12.59
CA PHE A 39 -3.53 11.43 11.47
C PHE A 39 -2.04 11.11 11.38
N LYS A 40 -1.19 12.14 11.50
CA LYS A 40 0.27 11.96 11.37
C LYS A 40 0.81 11.07 12.48
N LEU A 41 0.48 11.38 13.73
CA LEU A 41 0.93 10.57 14.87
C LEU A 41 0.44 9.12 14.77
N ALA A 42 -0.82 8.91 14.37
CA ALA A 42 -1.39 7.58 14.20
C ALA A 42 -0.60 6.73 13.20
N HIS A 43 -0.36 7.26 12.01
CA HIS A 43 0.30 6.53 10.92
C HIS A 43 1.83 6.40 11.10
N ASP A 44 2.47 7.37 11.75
CA ASP A 44 3.90 7.27 12.07
C ASP A 44 4.13 6.24 13.18
N THR A 45 3.32 6.27 14.23
CA THR A 45 3.34 5.26 15.31
C THR A 45 3.06 3.86 14.76
N ASN A 46 2.07 3.70 13.88
CA ASN A 46 1.78 2.41 13.25
C ASN A 46 2.94 1.91 12.37
N THR A 47 3.66 2.82 11.71
CA THR A 47 4.88 2.46 10.94
C THR A 47 5.99 1.98 11.88
N GLU A 48 6.19 2.65 13.00
CA GLU A 48 7.15 2.25 14.03
C GLU A 48 6.76 0.90 14.65
N LEU A 49 5.48 0.70 14.97
CA LEU A 49 4.94 -0.56 15.50
C LEU A 49 5.32 -1.76 14.62
N ARG A 50 5.26 -1.62 13.27
CA ARG A 50 5.68 -2.70 12.36
C ARG A 50 7.14 -3.12 12.54
N SER A 51 8.01 -2.21 12.94
CA SER A 51 9.40 -2.56 13.25
C SER A 51 9.52 -3.45 14.50
N TYR A 52 8.69 -3.17 15.51
CA TYR A 52 8.60 -4.01 16.72
C TYR A 52 7.95 -5.35 16.41
N ILE A 53 6.86 -5.38 15.67
CA ILE A 53 6.19 -6.61 15.22
C ILE A 53 7.18 -7.52 14.48
N SER A 54 7.97 -6.98 13.55
CA SER A 54 8.95 -7.76 12.78
C SER A 54 10.03 -8.40 13.66
N ARG A 55 10.39 -7.75 14.78
CA ARG A 55 11.31 -8.31 15.79
C ARG A 55 10.60 -9.35 16.65
N GLY A 56 9.39 -9.04 17.10
CA GLY A 56 8.58 -9.93 17.94
C GLY A 56 8.14 -11.22 17.22
N MET A 57 8.01 -11.22 15.90
CA MET A 57 7.71 -12.44 15.11
C MET A 57 8.77 -13.54 15.24
N LYS A 58 9.91 -13.26 15.82
CA LYS A 58 10.93 -14.27 16.16
C LYS A 58 10.62 -15.01 17.47
N THR A 59 9.56 -14.64 18.16
CA THR A 59 9.10 -15.25 19.43
C THR A 59 7.98 -16.26 19.18
N SER A 60 7.46 -16.86 20.27
CA SER A 60 6.31 -17.79 20.24
C SER A 60 5.00 -17.14 19.80
N ALA A 61 4.89 -15.81 19.76
CA ALA A 61 3.71 -15.06 19.37
C ALA A 61 3.57 -14.85 17.84
N TYR A 62 4.36 -15.55 17.01
CA TYR A 62 4.45 -15.35 15.56
C TYR A 62 3.09 -15.24 14.87
N ALA A 63 2.17 -16.19 15.07
CA ALA A 63 0.90 -16.21 14.34
C ALA A 63 0.03 -14.98 14.64
N LYS A 64 -0.06 -14.57 15.91
CA LYS A 64 -0.82 -13.38 16.33
C LYS A 64 -0.17 -12.09 15.82
N LEU A 65 1.15 -12.01 15.89
CA LEU A 65 1.90 -10.85 15.40
C LEU A 65 1.86 -10.76 13.89
N PHE A 66 1.78 -11.87 13.15
CA PHE A 66 1.61 -11.84 11.71
C PHE A 66 0.22 -11.30 11.31
N ASP A 67 -0.84 -11.69 12.03
CA ASP A 67 -2.17 -11.11 11.84
C ASP A 67 -2.18 -9.61 12.13
N LEU A 68 -1.58 -9.19 13.23
CA LEU A 68 -1.44 -7.78 13.56
C LEU A 68 -0.63 -7.01 12.50
N TYR A 69 0.43 -7.61 11.96
CA TYR A 69 1.20 -7.05 10.86
C TYR A 69 0.34 -6.79 9.62
N ARG A 70 -0.52 -7.75 9.24
CA ARG A 70 -1.47 -7.58 8.13
C ARG A 70 -2.42 -6.41 8.38
N ARG A 71 -3.03 -6.36 9.57
CA ARG A 71 -3.96 -5.28 9.96
C ARG A 71 -3.25 -3.91 9.98
N SER A 72 -2.04 -3.86 10.49
CA SER A 72 -1.21 -2.65 10.50
C SER A 72 -0.84 -2.17 9.09
N LEU A 73 -0.54 -3.10 8.16
CA LEU A 73 -0.32 -2.74 6.76
C LEU A 73 -1.60 -2.23 6.11
N LEU A 74 -2.74 -2.90 6.33
CA LEU A 74 -4.03 -2.49 5.77
C LEU A 74 -4.46 -1.10 6.25
N PHE A 75 -4.22 -0.77 7.52
CA PHE A 75 -4.49 0.54 8.07
C PHE A 75 -3.73 1.66 7.36
N ASP A 76 -2.48 1.44 6.98
CA ASP A 76 -1.67 2.43 6.26
C ASP A 76 -1.82 2.35 4.73
N ALA A 77 -2.24 1.23 4.17
CA ALA A 77 -2.21 0.98 2.72
C ALA A 77 -2.98 2.02 1.87
N PRO A 78 -4.12 2.57 2.29
CA PRO A 78 -4.79 3.63 1.54
C PRO A 78 -3.98 4.92 1.43
N TYR A 79 -3.07 5.16 2.37
CA TYR A 79 -2.36 6.44 2.52
C TYR A 79 -0.86 6.35 2.18
N LYS A 80 -0.22 5.21 2.49
CA LYS A 80 1.23 5.00 2.30
C LYS A 80 1.49 3.95 1.22
N PHE A 81 2.11 4.36 0.12
CA PHE A 81 2.36 3.48 -1.03
C PHE A 81 3.24 2.27 -0.69
N ASP A 82 4.26 2.43 0.18
CA ASP A 82 5.07 1.31 0.67
C ASP A 82 4.23 0.25 1.40
N SER A 83 3.28 0.68 2.23
CA SER A 83 2.38 -0.23 2.95
C SER A 83 1.40 -0.93 2.01
N TYR A 84 0.89 -0.23 1.00
CA TYR A 84 0.07 -0.80 -0.05
C TYR A 84 0.82 -1.91 -0.80
N LEU A 85 2.04 -1.66 -1.23
CA LEU A 85 2.86 -2.63 -1.95
C LEU A 85 3.17 -3.88 -1.12
N LEU A 86 3.36 -3.73 0.18
CA LEU A 86 3.58 -4.87 1.08
C LEU A 86 2.29 -5.65 1.34
N TYR A 87 1.14 -4.96 1.39
CA TYR A 87 -0.14 -5.58 1.69
C TYR A 87 -0.75 -6.30 0.49
N ILE A 88 -0.73 -5.68 -0.69
CA ILE A 88 -1.44 -6.17 -1.87
C ILE A 88 -1.01 -7.59 -2.29
N GLU A 89 0.23 -7.97 -2.03
CA GLU A 89 0.80 -9.28 -2.36
C GLU A 89 0.96 -10.19 -1.13
N ILE A 90 0.40 -9.85 0.04
CA ILE A 90 0.72 -10.55 1.30
C ILE A 90 0.29 -12.01 1.28
N ASN A 91 -0.76 -12.37 0.53
CA ASN A 91 -1.25 -13.73 0.37
C ASN A 91 -0.42 -14.57 -0.63
N ARG A 92 0.42 -13.93 -1.46
CA ARG A 92 1.28 -14.66 -2.40
C ARG A 92 2.43 -15.33 -1.65
N LYS A 93 2.92 -16.43 -2.22
CA LYS A 93 4.14 -17.06 -1.70
C LYS A 93 5.31 -16.08 -1.75
N PRO A 94 6.24 -16.11 -0.80
CA PRO A 94 7.35 -15.17 -0.74
C PRO A 94 8.16 -15.06 -2.05
N GLU A 95 8.37 -16.17 -2.75
CA GLU A 95 9.10 -16.25 -4.03
C GLU A 95 8.34 -15.63 -5.20
N GLU A 96 7.02 -15.53 -5.10
CA GLU A 96 6.15 -14.95 -6.14
C GLU A 96 5.91 -13.44 -5.94
N ARG A 97 6.27 -12.90 -4.77
CA ARG A 97 6.09 -11.49 -4.48
C ARG A 97 7.05 -10.63 -5.27
N PHE A 98 6.52 -9.56 -5.84
CA PHE A 98 7.33 -8.60 -6.59
C PHE A 98 8.09 -7.64 -5.66
N TYR A 99 7.38 -6.92 -4.79
CA TYR A 99 7.95 -5.79 -4.06
C TYR A 99 8.82 -6.22 -2.87
N GLN A 100 8.33 -7.10 -2.02
CA GLN A 100 9.03 -7.46 -0.79
C GLN A 100 10.50 -7.89 -0.99
N PRO A 101 10.85 -8.76 -1.96
CA PRO A 101 12.24 -9.14 -2.22
C PRO A 101 13.09 -7.99 -2.78
N ARG A 102 12.46 -7.04 -3.49
CA ARG A 102 13.12 -5.91 -4.17
C ARG A 102 13.04 -4.61 -3.39
N ARG A 103 12.40 -4.62 -2.23
CA ARG A 103 12.13 -3.39 -1.45
C ARG A 103 13.38 -2.57 -1.19
N ARG A 104 14.52 -3.21 -0.89
CA ARG A 104 15.78 -2.52 -0.67
C ARG A 104 16.22 -1.66 -1.87
N ILE A 105 15.96 -2.12 -3.08
CA ILE A 105 16.33 -1.42 -4.33
C ILE A 105 15.27 -0.40 -4.72
N LEU A 106 14.00 -0.75 -4.55
CA LEU A 106 12.86 0.06 -5.01
C LEU A 106 12.40 1.10 -4.01
N LYS A 107 12.81 1.01 -2.73
CA LYS A 107 12.29 1.90 -1.67
C LYS A 107 12.45 3.38 -1.98
N GLN A 108 13.59 3.79 -2.53
CA GLN A 108 13.81 5.19 -2.92
C GLN A 108 12.82 5.64 -4.02
N VAL A 109 12.52 4.78 -4.99
CA VAL A 109 11.52 5.09 -6.03
C VAL A 109 10.13 5.19 -5.41
N VAL A 110 9.78 4.27 -4.52
CA VAL A 110 8.50 4.27 -3.81
C VAL A 110 8.33 5.53 -2.96
N ASP A 111 9.36 5.96 -2.25
CA ASP A 111 9.33 7.18 -1.45
C ASP A 111 9.17 8.43 -2.31
N ASN A 112 9.81 8.49 -3.48
CA ASN A 112 9.64 9.61 -4.40
C ASN A 112 8.25 9.59 -5.09
N LEU A 113 7.70 8.41 -5.39
CA LEU A 113 6.32 8.30 -5.87
C LEU A 113 5.30 8.74 -4.80
N GLN A 114 5.58 8.46 -3.52
CA GLN A 114 4.78 8.98 -2.40
C GLN A 114 4.82 10.52 -2.39
N LYS A 115 6.00 11.12 -2.46
CA LYS A 115 6.17 12.58 -2.48
C LYS A 115 5.46 13.26 -3.65
N LEU A 116 5.39 12.60 -4.81
CA LEU A 116 4.63 13.10 -5.95
C LEU A 116 3.13 13.19 -5.63
N VAL A 117 2.61 12.25 -4.84
CA VAL A 117 1.19 12.22 -4.43
C VAL A 117 0.91 13.17 -3.27
N ASP A 118 1.91 13.43 -2.45
CA ASP A 118 1.83 14.36 -1.32
C ASP A 118 2.11 15.82 -1.72
N ASP A 119 2.18 16.10 -3.06
CA ASP A 119 2.44 17.41 -3.64
C ASP A 119 3.79 18.04 -3.20
N GLU A 120 4.75 17.19 -2.81
CA GLU A 120 6.13 17.59 -2.52
C GLU A 120 7.00 17.63 -3.80
N LEU A 121 6.56 17.02 -4.89
CA LEU A 121 7.20 16.98 -6.19
C LEU A 121 6.16 17.19 -7.29
N ASP A 122 6.46 18.06 -8.26
CA ASP A 122 5.63 18.28 -9.45
C ASP A 122 5.89 17.23 -10.52
N GLU A 123 7.14 16.77 -10.64
CA GLU A 123 7.58 15.82 -11.66
C GLU A 123 8.57 14.81 -11.07
N LEU A 124 8.57 13.60 -11.62
CA LEU A 124 9.52 12.55 -11.24
C LEU A 124 10.05 11.81 -12.47
N PHE A 125 11.36 11.88 -12.68
CA PHE A 125 12.07 11.11 -13.69
C PHE A 125 12.72 9.87 -13.08
N ILE A 126 12.33 8.68 -13.56
CA ILE A 126 12.84 7.40 -13.03
C ILE A 126 13.76 6.75 -14.07
N SER A 127 15.07 6.78 -13.81
CA SER A 127 16.07 6.05 -14.59
C SER A 127 16.62 4.88 -13.77
N MET A 128 16.45 3.67 -14.29
CA MET A 128 16.87 2.43 -13.63
C MET A 128 17.33 1.41 -14.68
N PRO A 129 18.22 0.48 -14.34
CA PRO A 129 18.57 -0.62 -15.24
C PRO A 129 17.36 -1.41 -15.74
N PRO A 130 17.47 -2.09 -16.89
CA PRO A 130 16.41 -2.98 -17.36
C PRO A 130 16.13 -4.10 -16.35
N ARG A 131 14.88 -4.62 -16.34
CA ARG A 131 14.44 -5.78 -15.55
C ARG A 131 14.46 -5.61 -14.02
N VAL A 132 14.65 -4.41 -13.49
CA VAL A 132 14.51 -4.16 -12.04
C VAL A 132 13.05 -3.96 -11.59
N GLY A 133 12.10 -3.88 -12.55
CA GLY A 133 10.66 -3.82 -12.26
C GLY A 133 10.04 -2.43 -12.36
N LYS A 134 10.59 -1.51 -13.17
CA LYS A 134 10.03 -0.16 -13.39
C LYS A 134 8.55 -0.18 -13.76
N THR A 135 8.20 -0.96 -14.78
CA THR A 135 6.81 -1.05 -15.28
C THR A 135 5.87 -1.61 -14.21
N THR A 136 6.31 -2.63 -13.47
CA THR A 136 5.50 -3.26 -12.43
C THR A 136 5.24 -2.31 -11.26
N ILE A 137 6.25 -1.55 -10.83
CA ILE A 137 6.05 -0.57 -9.74
C ILE A 137 5.11 0.55 -10.17
N LEU A 138 5.19 1.01 -11.43
CA LEU A 138 4.28 2.03 -11.97
C LEU A 138 2.85 1.48 -12.13
N MET A 139 2.70 0.22 -12.52
CA MET A 139 1.41 -0.46 -12.58
C MET A 139 0.73 -0.48 -11.20
N PHE A 140 1.45 -0.90 -10.15
CA PHE A 140 0.93 -0.85 -8.78
C PHE A 140 0.67 0.58 -8.30
N PHE A 141 1.48 1.54 -8.72
CA PHE A 141 1.26 2.94 -8.40
C PHE A 141 -0.04 3.46 -9.00
N VAL A 142 -0.30 3.18 -10.28
CA VAL A 142 -1.57 3.54 -10.93
C VAL A 142 -2.76 2.87 -10.26
N THR A 143 -2.66 1.58 -9.90
CA THR A 143 -3.76 0.90 -9.18
C THR A 143 -4.03 1.51 -7.81
N TRP A 144 -2.99 1.99 -7.12
CA TRP A 144 -3.13 2.69 -5.84
C TRP A 144 -3.77 4.07 -6.01
N LEU A 145 -3.36 4.86 -7.02
CA LEU A 145 -3.98 6.16 -7.34
C LEU A 145 -5.46 6.03 -7.67
N ILE A 146 -5.81 5.04 -8.49
CA ILE A 146 -7.20 4.73 -8.88
C ILE A 146 -8.05 4.42 -7.64
N GLY A 147 -7.51 3.64 -6.69
CA GLY A 147 -8.22 3.30 -5.46
C GLY A 147 -8.40 4.48 -4.51
N ARG A 148 -7.40 5.35 -4.42
CA ARG A 148 -7.44 6.56 -3.56
C ARG A 148 -8.40 7.63 -4.06
N ASN A 149 -8.44 7.84 -5.36
CA ASN A 149 -9.27 8.86 -5.98
C ASN A 149 -9.84 8.37 -7.32
N SER A 150 -11.01 7.76 -7.26
CA SER A 150 -11.73 7.26 -8.44
C SER A 150 -12.18 8.37 -9.39
N GLU A 151 -12.18 9.63 -8.97
CA GLU A 151 -12.53 10.76 -9.81
C GLU A 151 -11.37 11.32 -10.63
N SER A 152 -10.13 11.02 -10.27
CA SER A 152 -8.95 11.45 -10.99
C SER A 152 -8.78 10.67 -12.29
N SER A 153 -8.33 11.37 -13.35
CA SER A 153 -7.95 10.74 -14.62
C SER A 153 -6.46 10.44 -14.60
N ASN A 154 -6.11 9.18 -14.90
CA ASN A 154 -4.73 8.76 -15.04
C ASN A 154 -4.50 8.39 -16.51
N LEU A 155 -3.44 8.94 -17.11
CA LEU A 155 -3.03 8.63 -18.48
C LEU A 155 -1.69 7.89 -18.44
N TYR A 156 -1.65 6.73 -19.07
CA TYR A 156 -0.42 6.00 -19.35
C TYR A 156 -0.14 6.02 -20.85
N SER A 157 1.09 6.33 -21.24
CA SER A 157 1.54 6.30 -22.62
C SER A 157 2.86 5.55 -22.73
N ALA A 158 3.02 4.81 -23.80
CA ALA A 158 4.25 4.10 -24.14
C ALA A 158 4.55 4.21 -25.64
N TYR A 159 5.73 3.78 -26.06
CA TYR A 159 6.15 3.87 -27.45
C TYR A 159 5.47 2.82 -28.37
N SER A 160 4.76 1.84 -27.83
CA SER A 160 4.03 0.86 -28.63
C SER A 160 2.74 0.40 -27.96
N ASP A 161 1.71 0.13 -28.77
CA ASP A 161 0.40 -0.37 -28.32
C ASP A 161 0.51 -1.69 -27.55
N THR A 162 1.45 -2.55 -27.91
CA THR A 162 1.68 -3.82 -27.20
C THR A 162 2.05 -3.59 -25.75
N ILE A 163 2.88 -2.57 -25.46
CA ILE A 163 3.30 -2.24 -24.10
C ILE A 163 2.16 -1.58 -23.35
N THR A 164 1.41 -0.68 -24.00
CA THR A 164 0.24 -0.05 -23.39
C THR A 164 -0.81 -1.08 -23.02
N LYS A 165 -1.11 -2.04 -23.92
CA LYS A 165 -2.03 -3.17 -23.65
C LYS A 165 -1.56 -4.05 -22.51
N ALA A 166 -0.28 -4.39 -22.48
CA ALA A 166 0.28 -5.19 -21.39
C ALA A 166 0.18 -4.49 -20.02
N PHE A 167 0.43 -3.19 -20.00
CA PHE A 167 0.26 -2.36 -18.79
C PHE A 167 -1.20 -2.30 -18.34
N TYR A 168 -2.12 -2.02 -19.26
CA TYR A 168 -3.57 -1.99 -19.00
C TYR A 168 -4.08 -3.33 -18.44
N ASN A 169 -3.70 -4.44 -19.07
CA ASN A 169 -4.09 -5.77 -18.59
C ASN A 169 -3.54 -6.07 -17.20
N GLY A 170 -2.31 -5.66 -16.87
CA GLY A 170 -1.73 -5.82 -15.54
C GLY A 170 -2.45 -4.96 -14.48
N VAL A 171 -2.90 -3.76 -14.82
CA VAL A 171 -3.74 -2.93 -13.96
C VAL A 171 -5.08 -3.62 -13.70
N LEU A 172 -5.74 -4.14 -14.75
CA LEU A 172 -7.01 -4.88 -14.61
C LEU A 172 -6.85 -6.12 -13.74
N GLU A 173 -5.82 -6.93 -13.98
CA GLU A 173 -5.52 -8.12 -13.19
C GLU A 173 -5.37 -7.77 -11.71
N THR A 174 -4.58 -6.73 -11.41
CA THR A 174 -4.35 -6.27 -10.03
C THR A 174 -5.65 -5.86 -9.31
N ILE A 175 -6.59 -5.23 -10.03
CA ILE A 175 -7.85 -4.74 -9.47
C ILE A 175 -8.89 -5.86 -9.37
N GLN A 176 -8.93 -6.78 -10.33
CA GLN A 176 -10.01 -7.76 -10.51
C GLN A 176 -9.71 -9.14 -9.92
N ASP A 177 -8.45 -9.50 -9.72
CA ASP A 177 -8.08 -10.79 -9.12
C ASP A 177 -7.98 -10.69 -7.59
N PRO A 178 -9.03 -11.07 -6.83
CA PRO A 178 -9.05 -10.97 -5.39
C PRO A 178 -8.25 -12.07 -4.69
N VAL A 179 -7.79 -13.07 -5.42
CA VAL A 179 -7.01 -14.19 -4.88
C VAL A 179 -5.53 -13.82 -4.82
N THR A 180 -5.01 -13.28 -5.92
CA THR A 180 -3.59 -12.91 -6.06
C THR A 180 -3.31 -11.56 -5.41
N TYR A 181 -4.21 -10.60 -5.58
CA TYR A 181 -4.05 -9.23 -5.13
C TYR A 181 -5.20 -8.79 -4.23
N LEU A 182 -4.88 -8.18 -3.11
CA LEU A 182 -5.86 -7.73 -2.10
C LEU A 182 -6.29 -6.28 -2.32
N TRP A 183 -6.41 -5.84 -3.58
CA TRP A 183 -6.77 -4.46 -3.90
C TRP A 183 -8.12 -4.05 -3.32
N LYS A 184 -9.11 -4.94 -3.36
CA LYS A 184 -10.46 -4.72 -2.82
C LYS A 184 -10.49 -4.59 -1.30
N ASP A 185 -9.56 -5.22 -0.59
CA ASP A 185 -9.45 -5.06 0.87
C ASP A 185 -8.99 -3.64 1.21
N VAL A 186 -8.09 -3.08 0.40
CA VAL A 186 -7.59 -1.70 0.61
C VAL A 186 -8.62 -0.66 0.19
N PHE A 187 -9.34 -0.91 -0.90
CA PHE A 187 -10.31 0.02 -1.49
C PHE A 187 -11.70 -0.64 -1.66
N PRO A 188 -12.40 -0.95 -0.56
CA PRO A 188 -13.65 -1.72 -0.60
C PRO A 188 -14.80 -0.96 -1.29
N SER A 189 -14.80 0.36 -1.23
CA SER A 189 -15.81 1.21 -1.84
C SER A 189 -15.65 1.38 -3.35
N ALA A 190 -14.42 1.23 -3.88
CA ALA A 190 -14.14 1.43 -5.30
C ALA A 190 -14.74 0.30 -6.15
N LYS A 191 -15.50 0.64 -7.19
CA LYS A 191 -16.18 -0.31 -8.09
C LYS A 191 -15.78 -0.08 -9.52
N VAL A 192 -15.36 -1.14 -10.21
CA VAL A 192 -15.15 -1.11 -11.65
C VAL A 192 -16.53 -1.04 -12.32
N VAL A 193 -16.81 0.07 -13.00
CA VAL A 193 -18.11 0.30 -13.66
C VAL A 193 -18.06 -0.14 -15.11
N GLN A 194 -16.95 0.13 -15.80
CA GLN A 194 -16.80 -0.17 -17.21
C GLN A 194 -15.33 -0.43 -17.54
N THR A 195 -15.10 -1.45 -18.37
CA THR A 195 -13.80 -1.70 -19.02
C THR A 195 -14.02 -1.69 -20.53
N ASN A 196 -13.17 -1.01 -21.28
CA ASN A 196 -13.17 -1.04 -22.74
C ASN A 196 -11.78 -1.46 -23.22
N SER A 197 -11.66 -2.73 -23.61
CA SER A 197 -10.40 -3.28 -24.07
C SER A 197 -9.95 -2.74 -25.44
N ALA A 198 -10.89 -2.22 -26.25
CA ALA A 198 -10.57 -1.63 -27.55
C ALA A 198 -9.88 -0.27 -27.39
N ASP A 199 -10.37 0.54 -26.47
CA ASP A 199 -9.83 1.89 -26.17
C ASP A 199 -8.89 1.89 -24.98
N GLU A 200 -8.60 0.71 -24.38
CA GLU A 200 -7.73 0.55 -23.19
C GLU A 200 -8.13 1.47 -22.04
N THR A 201 -9.44 1.65 -21.83
CA THR A 201 -10.00 2.52 -20.80
C THR A 201 -10.61 1.72 -19.65
N LEU A 202 -10.37 2.19 -18.43
CA LEU A 202 -10.93 1.68 -17.18
C LEU A 202 -11.65 2.80 -16.46
N ASN A 203 -12.95 2.62 -16.19
CA ASN A 203 -13.76 3.54 -15.42
C ASN A 203 -14.10 2.95 -14.05
N ILE A 204 -13.79 3.71 -13.01
CA ILE A 204 -14.07 3.38 -11.62
C ILE A 204 -15.09 4.41 -11.09
N ASP A 205 -16.22 3.94 -10.56
CA ASP A 205 -17.27 4.77 -9.92
C ASP A 205 -17.74 6.00 -10.71
N ARG A 206 -17.50 6.05 -12.05
CA ARG A 206 -17.83 7.19 -12.89
C ARG A 206 -19.12 6.98 -13.67
N LYS A 207 -20.03 7.94 -13.54
CA LYS A 207 -20.99 8.23 -14.62
C LYS A 207 -20.24 8.93 -15.75
N LYS A 208 -20.46 8.52 -17.02
CA LYS A 208 -19.88 9.20 -18.19
C LYS A 208 -20.08 10.72 -18.04
N ARG A 209 -18.98 11.47 -18.03
CA ARG A 209 -19.03 12.94 -17.95
C ARG A 209 -19.25 13.62 -19.29
N TYR A 210 -19.08 12.87 -20.40
CA TYR A 210 -19.28 13.41 -21.75
C TYR A 210 -20.41 12.66 -22.44
N PRO A 211 -21.41 13.36 -22.99
CA PRO A 211 -22.33 12.74 -23.90
C PRO A 211 -21.55 12.23 -25.12
N SER A 212 -21.86 11.02 -25.54
CA SER A 212 -21.35 10.41 -26.78
C SER A 212 -21.82 11.22 -27.98
#